data_73e10ff54057d8676a4b50e82349d25c
#
_entry.id   73e10ff54057d8676a4b50e82349d25c
#
_cell.length_a   1.000
_cell.length_b   1.000
_cell.length_c   1.000
_cell.angle_alpha   90.00
_cell.angle_beta   90.00
_cell.angle_gamma   90.00
#
_symmetry.space_group_name_H-M   'P 1'
#
loop_
_entity.id
_entity.type
_entity.pdbx_description
1 polymer ?
#
loop_
_entity_poly.entity_id
_entity_poly.type
_entity_poly.pdbx_seq_one_letter_code
_entity_poly.pdbx_strand_id
1 'polypeptide(L)'
;MSLLPFMNAPRRVFAAFAIYSFGLGAIFPRLGEVQTAMGVAEGALGLGLIGAPVGTLISLTFATPFLERIGFRPSLLIAIPLLTVWYAIAVNAPTPGLLFLALLPAGLTIGCIEIILNLEADRVEHAIGRRIMNRSHAFWSIGFFVAGSFGAIMARVGLSPEMHLLLVVPLVTLAVAVFIGDFRPAPPRPSTRTEAAPHLARPTGPILILVAFTLSAMLLEGASIDWSAIYMRDVFATDAFVGGIAVATFSFFHAAGRFFADGIVEKTSPVTVAQFQLYILLAGCLTVTFAPHWGLALVGFGLMGVGSATMFPLAMSAAAQRTDRAAAVNVAALAQFSFLVFLLAPPLLGFIAEHFGIRASFGIGLPLIILSLLTSGALKPTAKPSPA
;
A
#
# COMPACT_ATOMS: atom_id res chain seq x y z
N MET A 1 -17.60 -13.52 -27.17
CA MET A 1 -17.90 -12.07 -27.23
C MET A 1 -17.50 -11.47 -25.88
N SER A 2 -16.81 -10.32 -25.87
CA SER A 2 -16.50 -9.61 -24.61
C SER A 2 -17.80 -9.09 -24.00
N LEU A 3 -18.04 -9.35 -22.70
CA LEU A 3 -19.20 -8.81 -21.96
C LEU A 3 -19.18 -7.28 -21.93
N LEU A 4 -18.00 -6.67 -22.08
CA LEU A 4 -17.77 -5.23 -22.01
C LEU A 4 -16.92 -4.77 -23.21
N PRO A 5 -17.50 -4.48 -24.37
CA PRO A 5 -16.76 -4.16 -25.60
C PRO A 5 -15.92 -2.87 -25.50
N PHE A 6 -16.22 -2.00 -24.52
CA PHE A 6 -15.45 -0.77 -24.26
C PHE A 6 -14.19 -1.00 -23.40
N MET A 7 -14.00 -2.22 -22.86
CA MET A 7 -12.85 -2.55 -22.01
C MET A 7 -11.65 -2.97 -22.86
N ASN A 8 -10.73 -2.03 -23.06
CA ASN A 8 -9.41 -2.30 -23.66
C ASN A 8 -8.39 -2.76 -22.59
N ALA A 9 -7.20 -3.18 -23.01
CA ALA A 9 -6.17 -3.70 -22.12
C ALA A 9 -5.81 -2.74 -20.96
N PRO A 10 -5.55 -1.43 -21.16
CA PRO A 10 -5.31 -0.51 -20.06
C PRO A 10 -6.46 -0.41 -19.07
N ARG A 11 -7.71 -0.31 -19.54
CA ARG A 11 -8.88 -0.21 -18.65
C ARG A 11 -9.07 -1.45 -17.80
N ARG A 12 -8.73 -2.64 -18.34
CA ARG A 12 -8.76 -3.89 -17.57
C ARG A 12 -7.70 -3.92 -16.47
N VAL A 13 -6.51 -3.44 -16.77
CA VAL A 13 -5.45 -3.29 -15.76
C VAL A 13 -5.92 -2.34 -14.66
N PHE A 14 -6.47 -1.17 -15.00
CA PHE A 14 -7.00 -0.22 -14.03
C PHE A 14 -8.12 -0.82 -13.18
N ALA A 15 -9.07 -1.52 -13.80
CA ALA A 15 -10.14 -2.20 -13.09
C ALA A 15 -9.59 -3.28 -12.13
N ALA A 16 -8.59 -4.05 -12.58
CA ALA A 16 -7.96 -5.07 -11.74
C ALA A 16 -7.28 -4.47 -10.50
N PHE A 17 -6.53 -3.37 -10.66
CA PHE A 17 -5.95 -2.64 -9.54
C PHE A 17 -7.01 -2.10 -8.57
N ALA A 18 -8.12 -1.52 -9.09
CA ALA A 18 -9.19 -0.98 -8.26
C ALA A 18 -9.96 -2.07 -7.51
N ILE A 19 -10.30 -3.18 -8.17
CA ILE A 19 -11.03 -4.29 -7.56
C ILE A 19 -10.16 -5.00 -6.50
N TYR A 20 -8.89 -5.23 -6.81
CA TYR A 20 -7.94 -5.80 -5.87
C TYR A 20 -7.81 -4.94 -4.62
N SER A 21 -7.56 -3.64 -4.79
CA SER A 21 -7.37 -2.73 -3.66
C SER A 21 -8.66 -2.49 -2.87
N PHE A 22 -9.83 -2.57 -3.50
CA PHE A 22 -11.11 -2.58 -2.78
C PHE A 22 -11.21 -3.80 -1.85
N GLY A 23 -10.88 -4.99 -2.34
CA GLY A 23 -10.82 -6.20 -1.50
C GLY A 23 -9.78 -6.09 -0.38
N LEU A 24 -8.58 -5.59 -0.72
CA LEU A 24 -7.48 -5.37 0.22
C LEU A 24 -7.86 -4.36 1.33
N GLY A 25 -8.49 -3.25 0.95
CA GLY A 25 -8.84 -2.16 1.86
C GLY A 25 -10.00 -2.47 2.82
N ALA A 26 -10.79 -3.50 2.55
CA ALA A 26 -12.06 -3.73 3.23
C ALA A 26 -11.95 -4.01 4.74
N ILE A 27 -10.88 -4.63 5.22
CA ILE A 27 -10.72 -5.00 6.64
C ILE A 27 -10.31 -3.79 7.51
N PHE A 28 -9.53 -2.85 6.98
CA PHE A 28 -8.88 -1.80 7.78
C PHE A 28 -9.85 -0.87 8.54
N PRO A 29 -10.97 -0.39 7.97
CA PRO A 29 -11.92 0.43 8.70
C PRO A 29 -12.60 -0.32 9.86
N ARG A 30 -12.47 -1.64 9.92
CA ARG A 30 -13.09 -2.51 10.92
C ARG A 30 -12.10 -3.05 11.97
N LEU A 31 -10.80 -2.72 11.86
CA LEU A 31 -9.75 -3.26 12.77
C LEU A 31 -10.01 -2.91 14.24
N GLY A 32 -10.56 -1.72 14.52
CA GLY A 32 -10.92 -1.33 15.88
C GLY A 32 -11.99 -2.24 16.50
N GLU A 33 -12.97 -2.69 15.71
CA GLU A 33 -14.02 -3.61 16.17
C GLU A 33 -13.46 -5.03 16.32
N VAL A 34 -12.59 -5.46 15.40
CA VAL A 34 -11.88 -6.75 15.48
C VAL A 34 -11.02 -6.83 16.75
N GLN A 35 -10.27 -5.78 17.06
CA GLN A 35 -9.49 -5.68 18.31
C GLN A 35 -10.38 -5.78 19.54
N THR A 36 -11.49 -5.03 19.56
CA THR A 36 -12.43 -5.03 20.67
C THR A 36 -13.07 -6.41 20.87
N ALA A 37 -13.44 -7.08 19.78
CA ALA A 37 -14.02 -8.43 19.84
C ALA A 37 -13.01 -9.48 20.38
N MET A 38 -11.73 -9.34 20.07
CA MET A 38 -10.67 -10.17 20.62
C MET A 38 -10.33 -9.83 22.09
N GLY A 39 -10.67 -8.64 22.55
CA GLY A 39 -10.35 -8.20 23.93
C GLY A 39 -8.84 -8.06 24.18
N VAL A 40 -8.05 -7.64 23.19
CA VAL A 40 -6.59 -7.58 23.24
C VAL A 40 -6.05 -6.16 23.14
N ALA A 41 -4.86 -5.94 23.72
CA ALA A 41 -4.13 -4.70 23.62
C ALA A 41 -3.54 -4.50 22.19
N GLU A 42 -3.11 -3.28 21.89
CA GLU A 42 -2.60 -2.87 20.57
C GLU A 42 -1.35 -3.65 20.16
N GLY A 43 -0.44 -3.94 21.08
CA GLY A 43 0.76 -4.72 20.81
C GLY A 43 0.44 -6.14 20.34
N ALA A 44 -0.53 -6.81 20.99
CA ALA A 44 -0.98 -8.13 20.61
C ALA A 44 -1.70 -8.12 19.24
N LEU A 45 -2.53 -7.12 18.95
CA LEU A 45 -3.11 -6.90 17.63
C LEU A 45 -2.02 -6.74 16.57
N GLY A 46 -1.03 -5.86 16.83
CA GLY A 46 0.10 -5.61 15.94
C GLY A 46 0.87 -6.88 15.56
N LEU A 47 1.06 -7.81 16.53
CA LEU A 47 1.66 -9.12 16.26
C LEU A 47 0.79 -9.99 15.34
N GLY A 48 -0.54 -9.94 15.49
CA GLY A 48 -1.46 -10.63 14.59
C GLY A 48 -1.39 -10.09 13.15
N LEU A 49 -1.29 -8.77 13.00
CA LEU A 49 -1.24 -8.10 11.70
C LEU A 49 0.00 -8.43 10.87
N ILE A 50 1.12 -8.85 11.49
CA ILE A 50 2.35 -9.25 10.76
C ILE A 50 2.09 -10.38 9.75
N GLY A 51 1.05 -11.20 9.94
CA GLY A 51 0.76 -12.33 9.05
C GLY A 51 0.68 -11.92 7.58
N ALA A 52 0.01 -10.81 7.26
CA ALA A 52 -0.12 -10.33 5.88
C ALA A 52 1.23 -9.90 5.27
N PRO A 53 2.05 -9.01 5.88
CA PRO A 53 3.38 -8.68 5.36
C PRO A 53 4.30 -9.89 5.19
N VAL A 54 4.31 -10.84 6.14
CA VAL A 54 5.11 -12.07 6.02
C VAL A 54 4.70 -12.87 4.79
N GLY A 55 3.40 -13.13 4.63
CA GLY A 55 2.88 -13.83 3.47
C GLY A 55 3.21 -13.14 2.15
N THR A 56 3.05 -11.81 2.11
CA THR A 56 3.38 -10.99 0.94
C THR A 56 4.85 -11.11 0.56
N LEU A 57 5.78 -10.99 1.52
CA LEU A 57 7.21 -11.13 1.26
C LEU A 57 7.57 -12.53 0.75
N ILE A 58 6.97 -13.58 1.29
CA ILE A 58 7.17 -14.96 0.81
C ILE A 58 6.74 -15.07 -0.66
N SER A 59 5.56 -14.58 -1.02
CA SER A 59 5.08 -14.61 -2.41
C SER A 59 5.93 -13.78 -3.35
N LEU A 60 6.27 -12.54 -2.99
CA LEU A 60 7.12 -11.67 -3.80
C LEU A 60 8.49 -12.33 -4.09
N THR A 61 8.95 -13.19 -3.19
CA THR A 61 10.24 -13.88 -3.35
C THR A 61 10.14 -15.15 -4.19
N PHE A 62 9.05 -15.92 -4.04
CA PHE A 62 9.02 -17.30 -4.54
C PHE A 62 7.89 -17.60 -5.53
N ALA A 63 6.85 -16.75 -5.67
CA ALA A 63 5.66 -17.14 -6.42
C ALA A 63 5.81 -17.01 -7.95
N THR A 64 6.73 -16.21 -8.47
CA THR A 64 6.84 -15.93 -9.92
C THR A 64 6.85 -17.19 -10.80
N PRO A 65 7.66 -18.25 -10.53
CA PRO A 65 7.66 -19.45 -11.37
C PRO A 65 6.33 -20.21 -11.39
N PHE A 66 5.58 -20.16 -10.28
CA PHE A 66 4.24 -20.76 -10.19
C PHE A 66 3.23 -19.96 -11.01
N LEU A 67 3.28 -18.64 -10.92
CA LEU A 67 2.37 -17.74 -11.63
C LEU A 67 2.54 -17.82 -13.14
N GLU A 68 3.78 -17.99 -13.61
CA GLU A 68 4.08 -18.22 -15.03
C GLU A 68 3.53 -19.56 -15.54
N ARG A 69 3.56 -20.61 -14.71
CA ARG A 69 3.02 -21.94 -15.08
C ARG A 69 1.49 -21.97 -15.09
N ILE A 70 0.85 -21.36 -14.10
CA ILE A 70 -0.62 -21.30 -14.00
C ILE A 70 -1.20 -20.33 -15.04
N GLY A 71 -0.47 -19.25 -15.32
CA GLY A 71 -0.89 -18.15 -16.18
C GLY A 71 -1.57 -17.02 -15.41
N PHE A 72 -1.36 -15.80 -15.86
CA PHE A 72 -1.78 -14.57 -15.14
C PHE A 72 -3.30 -14.46 -14.99
N ARG A 73 -4.06 -14.80 -16.04
CA ARG A 73 -5.52 -14.71 -16.00
C ARG A 73 -6.13 -15.62 -14.93
N PRO A 74 -5.93 -16.96 -14.92
CA PRO A 74 -6.50 -17.82 -13.89
C PRO A 74 -6.02 -17.43 -12.50
N SER A 75 -4.76 -17.03 -12.35
CA SER A 75 -4.23 -16.57 -11.07
C SER A 75 -4.98 -15.36 -10.52
N LEU A 76 -5.26 -14.32 -11.34
CA LEU A 76 -6.04 -13.15 -10.90
C LEU A 76 -7.49 -13.49 -10.58
N LEU A 77 -8.14 -14.33 -11.42
CA LEU A 77 -9.54 -14.74 -11.22
C LEU A 77 -9.74 -15.51 -9.91
N ILE A 78 -8.71 -16.18 -9.43
CA ILE A 78 -8.75 -16.92 -8.15
C ILE A 78 -8.23 -16.07 -7.00
N ALA A 79 -7.07 -15.42 -7.17
CA ALA A 79 -6.38 -14.75 -6.06
C ALA A 79 -7.17 -13.54 -5.53
N ILE A 80 -7.78 -12.71 -6.40
CA ILE A 80 -8.49 -11.52 -5.94
C ILE A 80 -9.72 -11.89 -5.07
N PRO A 81 -10.62 -12.81 -5.47
CA PRO A 81 -11.66 -13.30 -4.57
C PRO A 81 -11.13 -14.02 -3.32
N LEU A 82 -10.08 -14.83 -3.46
CA LEU A 82 -9.49 -15.59 -2.36
C LEU A 82 -8.95 -14.68 -1.26
N LEU A 83 -8.37 -13.53 -1.60
CA LEU A 83 -7.97 -12.51 -0.63
C LEU A 83 -9.14 -12.10 0.27
N THR A 84 -10.29 -11.82 -0.32
CA THR A 84 -11.48 -11.39 0.44
C THR A 84 -12.07 -12.51 1.31
N VAL A 85 -11.95 -13.77 0.88
CA VAL A 85 -12.30 -14.94 1.69
C VAL A 85 -11.39 -15.02 2.92
N TRP A 86 -10.08 -14.85 2.75
CA TRP A 86 -9.15 -14.86 3.89
C TRP A 86 -9.44 -13.72 4.87
N TYR A 87 -9.82 -12.54 4.39
CA TYR A 87 -10.22 -11.44 5.26
C TYR A 87 -11.54 -11.70 5.98
N ALA A 88 -12.52 -12.34 5.31
CA ALA A 88 -13.75 -12.76 5.97
C ALA A 88 -13.51 -13.85 7.05
N ILE A 89 -12.47 -14.64 6.91
CA ILE A 89 -12.01 -15.57 7.96
C ILE A 89 -11.27 -14.80 9.06
N ALA A 90 -10.36 -13.91 8.70
CA ALA A 90 -9.50 -13.17 9.62
C ALA A 90 -10.30 -12.30 10.61
N VAL A 91 -11.38 -11.68 10.14
CA VAL A 91 -12.23 -10.82 10.98
C VAL A 91 -12.92 -11.60 12.13
N ASN A 92 -13.06 -12.91 12.00
CA ASN A 92 -13.61 -13.81 13.02
C ASN A 92 -12.54 -14.43 13.94
N ALA A 93 -11.28 -14.02 13.83
CA ALA A 93 -10.19 -14.59 14.63
C ALA A 93 -10.36 -14.22 16.12
N PRO A 94 -10.47 -15.20 17.04
CA PRO A 94 -10.64 -14.93 18.46
C PRO A 94 -9.33 -14.60 19.19
N THR A 95 -8.19 -14.76 18.52
CA THR A 95 -6.86 -14.51 19.10
C THR A 95 -5.90 -13.92 18.07
N PRO A 96 -4.87 -13.16 18.50
CA PRO A 96 -3.86 -12.62 17.59
C PRO A 96 -3.10 -13.71 16.79
N GLY A 97 -2.86 -14.89 17.40
CA GLY A 97 -2.23 -16.01 16.70
C GLY A 97 -3.09 -16.57 15.56
N LEU A 98 -4.40 -16.68 15.75
CA LEU A 98 -5.34 -17.10 14.69
C LEU A 98 -5.53 -15.99 13.64
N LEU A 99 -5.49 -14.71 14.06
CA LEU A 99 -5.46 -13.59 13.13
C LEU A 99 -4.22 -13.68 12.23
N PHE A 100 -3.03 -13.88 12.81
CA PHE A 100 -1.79 -14.09 12.06
C PHE A 100 -1.92 -15.24 11.05
N LEU A 101 -2.44 -16.41 11.51
CA LEU A 101 -2.60 -17.59 10.66
C LEU A 101 -3.61 -17.37 9.51
N ALA A 102 -4.64 -16.57 9.71
CA ALA A 102 -5.58 -16.19 8.64
C ALA A 102 -5.02 -15.14 7.70
N LEU A 103 -4.23 -14.19 8.22
CA LEU A 103 -3.61 -13.13 7.42
C LEU A 103 -2.39 -13.61 6.63
N LEU A 104 -1.71 -14.67 7.06
CA LEU A 104 -0.56 -15.22 6.32
C LEU A 104 -0.94 -15.66 4.89
N PRO A 105 -1.97 -16.50 4.66
CA PRO A 105 -2.41 -16.83 3.31
C PRO A 105 -3.04 -15.66 2.57
N ALA A 106 -3.67 -14.70 3.27
CA ALA A 106 -4.08 -13.44 2.67
C ALA A 106 -2.86 -12.71 2.08
N GLY A 107 -1.77 -12.60 2.83
CA GLY A 107 -0.52 -12.01 2.38
C GLY A 107 0.11 -12.76 1.20
N LEU A 108 0.13 -14.11 1.24
CA LEU A 108 0.57 -14.90 0.09
C LEU A 108 -0.22 -14.55 -1.17
N THR A 109 -1.52 -14.35 -1.02
CA THR A 109 -2.41 -13.98 -2.12
C THR A 109 -2.13 -12.55 -2.61
N ILE A 110 -1.91 -11.60 -1.69
CA ILE A 110 -1.53 -10.20 -1.99
C ILE A 110 -0.27 -10.18 -2.86
N GLY A 111 0.81 -10.86 -2.43
CA GLY A 111 2.06 -10.85 -3.19
C GLY A 111 1.93 -11.46 -4.59
N CYS A 112 1.11 -12.52 -4.75
CA CYS A 112 0.80 -13.07 -6.08
C CYS A 112 0.09 -12.04 -6.97
N ILE A 113 -0.92 -11.33 -6.45
CA ILE A 113 -1.66 -10.31 -7.20
C ILE A 113 -0.74 -9.15 -7.58
N GLU A 114 0.08 -8.67 -6.65
CA GLU A 114 1.04 -7.59 -6.89
C GLU A 114 2.01 -7.93 -8.02
N ILE A 115 2.61 -9.11 -8.03
CA ILE A 115 3.49 -9.56 -9.12
C ILE A 115 2.77 -9.49 -10.46
N ILE A 116 1.57 -10.09 -10.54
CA ILE A 116 0.85 -10.19 -11.81
C ILE A 116 0.42 -8.82 -12.32
N LEU A 117 -0.16 -7.99 -11.47
CA LEU A 117 -0.70 -6.68 -11.88
C LEU A 117 0.41 -5.73 -12.32
N ASN A 118 1.55 -5.72 -11.62
CA ASN A 118 2.68 -4.88 -12.00
C ASN A 118 3.33 -5.36 -13.31
N LEU A 119 3.51 -6.68 -13.49
CA LEU A 119 4.02 -7.24 -14.73
C LEU A 119 3.07 -6.99 -15.91
N GLU A 120 1.77 -7.12 -15.71
CA GLU A 120 0.78 -6.89 -16.76
C GLU A 120 0.68 -5.41 -17.12
N ALA A 121 0.77 -4.50 -16.14
CA ALA A 121 0.85 -3.06 -16.41
C ALA A 121 2.06 -2.71 -17.27
N ASP A 122 3.25 -3.27 -16.98
CA ASP A 122 4.47 -3.07 -17.80
C ASP A 122 4.31 -3.63 -19.23
N ARG A 123 3.75 -4.85 -19.36
CA ARG A 123 3.50 -5.47 -20.68
C ARG A 123 2.54 -4.64 -21.53
N VAL A 124 1.44 -4.18 -20.94
CA VAL A 124 0.45 -3.34 -21.63
C VAL A 124 1.06 -1.98 -21.98
N GLU A 125 1.82 -1.36 -21.06
CA GLU A 125 2.53 -0.11 -21.29
C GLU A 125 3.47 -0.22 -22.50
N HIS A 126 4.25 -1.29 -22.56
CA HIS A 126 5.14 -1.59 -23.69
C HIS A 126 4.34 -1.81 -25.00
N ALA A 127 3.27 -2.59 -24.96
CA ALA A 127 2.49 -2.93 -26.15
C ALA A 127 1.79 -1.71 -26.78
N ILE A 128 1.37 -0.73 -25.97
CA ILE A 128 0.67 0.47 -26.46
C ILE A 128 1.58 1.69 -26.64
N GLY A 129 2.86 1.61 -26.21
CA GLY A 129 3.82 2.72 -26.28
C GLY A 129 3.47 3.92 -25.39
N ARG A 130 2.68 3.74 -24.33
CA ARG A 130 2.22 4.81 -23.42
C ARG A 130 2.30 4.35 -21.98
N ARG A 131 2.78 5.24 -21.11
CA ARG A 131 2.86 4.98 -19.66
C ARG A 131 1.48 4.86 -19.05
N ILE A 132 1.25 3.77 -18.30
CA ILE A 132 0.01 3.49 -17.57
C ILE A 132 0.26 3.12 -16.09
N MET A 133 1.49 2.84 -15.70
CA MET A 133 1.83 2.34 -14.35
C MET A 133 1.30 3.26 -13.25
N ASN A 134 1.59 4.57 -13.33
CA ASN A 134 1.14 5.53 -12.32
C ASN A 134 -0.40 5.62 -12.26
N ARG A 135 -1.07 5.56 -13.41
CA ARG A 135 -2.54 5.49 -13.45
C ARG A 135 -3.08 4.21 -12.81
N SER A 136 -2.42 3.08 -13.03
CA SER A 136 -2.80 1.81 -12.40
C SER A 136 -2.77 1.92 -10.88
N HIS A 137 -1.69 2.50 -10.32
CA HIS A 137 -1.59 2.76 -8.88
C HIS A 137 -2.56 3.84 -8.38
N ALA A 138 -2.94 4.81 -9.20
CA ALA A 138 -4.02 5.75 -8.86
C ALA A 138 -5.36 5.03 -8.73
N PHE A 139 -5.67 4.09 -9.62
CA PHE A 139 -6.87 3.25 -9.50
C PHE A 139 -6.80 2.31 -8.29
N TRP A 140 -5.62 1.83 -7.91
CA TRP A 140 -5.41 1.13 -6.65
C TRP A 140 -5.82 2.02 -5.46
N SER A 141 -5.32 3.25 -5.39
CA SER A 141 -5.67 4.19 -4.31
C SER A 141 -7.16 4.53 -4.28
N ILE A 142 -7.81 4.67 -5.45
CA ILE A 142 -9.26 4.88 -5.56
C ILE A 142 -10.02 3.68 -5.00
N GLY A 143 -9.62 2.46 -5.35
CA GLY A 143 -10.26 1.25 -4.83
C GLY A 143 -10.15 1.15 -3.31
N PHE A 144 -8.99 1.50 -2.76
CA PHE A 144 -8.77 1.54 -1.31
C PHE A 144 -9.63 2.61 -0.61
N PHE A 145 -9.74 3.81 -1.20
CA PHE A 145 -10.65 4.86 -0.74
C PHE A 145 -12.12 4.39 -0.73
N VAL A 146 -12.54 3.73 -1.82
CA VAL A 146 -13.91 3.18 -1.90
C VAL A 146 -14.14 2.12 -0.84
N ALA A 147 -13.14 1.27 -0.57
CA ALA A 147 -13.22 0.26 0.50
C ALA A 147 -13.37 0.89 1.89
N GLY A 148 -12.56 1.91 2.20
CA GLY A 148 -12.66 2.66 3.47
C GLY A 148 -14.04 3.31 3.64
N SER A 149 -14.52 3.97 2.57
CA SER A 149 -15.85 4.61 2.55
C SER A 149 -16.99 3.58 2.69
N PHE A 150 -16.90 2.45 1.99
CA PHE A 150 -17.87 1.37 2.07
C PHE A 150 -17.90 0.77 3.47
N GLY A 151 -16.73 0.49 4.07
CA GLY A 151 -16.65 0.00 5.45
C GLY A 151 -17.23 0.97 6.48
N ALA A 152 -17.00 2.28 6.31
CA ALA A 152 -17.61 3.33 7.14
C ALA A 152 -19.15 3.30 7.04
N ILE A 153 -19.69 3.24 5.82
CA ILE A 153 -21.13 3.16 5.59
C ILE A 153 -21.71 1.89 6.23
N MET A 154 -21.06 0.73 6.06
CA MET A 154 -21.51 -0.53 6.67
C MET A 154 -21.53 -0.44 8.21
N ALA A 155 -20.53 0.20 8.81
CA ALA A 155 -20.52 0.48 10.25
C ALA A 155 -21.67 1.41 10.65
N ARG A 156 -21.95 2.46 9.87
CA ARG A 156 -23.03 3.43 10.13
C ARG A 156 -24.43 2.80 10.12
N VAL A 157 -24.65 1.82 9.23
CA VAL A 157 -25.92 1.08 9.16
C VAL A 157 -26.00 -0.06 10.17
N GLY A 158 -25.01 -0.22 11.06
CA GLY A 158 -24.98 -1.22 12.11
C GLY A 158 -24.64 -2.63 11.64
N LEU A 159 -24.06 -2.79 10.44
CA LEU A 159 -23.64 -4.10 9.96
C LEU A 159 -22.36 -4.52 10.67
N SER A 160 -22.34 -5.74 11.22
CA SER A 160 -21.16 -6.26 11.91
C SER A 160 -19.94 -6.41 10.96
N PRO A 161 -18.69 -6.40 11.48
CA PRO A 161 -17.50 -6.62 10.67
C PRO A 161 -17.55 -7.90 9.86
N GLU A 162 -18.06 -9.00 10.45
CA GLU A 162 -18.15 -10.31 9.81
C GLU A 162 -19.10 -10.27 8.61
N MET A 163 -20.28 -9.68 8.77
CA MET A 163 -21.26 -9.55 7.68
C MET A 163 -20.76 -8.60 6.60
N HIS A 164 -20.06 -7.51 6.98
CA HIS A 164 -19.44 -6.62 6.01
C HIS A 164 -18.42 -7.37 5.13
N LEU A 165 -17.44 -8.06 5.75
CA LEU A 165 -16.41 -8.78 5.00
C LEU A 165 -17.02 -9.94 4.19
N LEU A 166 -18.05 -10.62 4.72
CA LEU A 166 -18.76 -11.66 3.97
C LEU A 166 -19.46 -11.11 2.72
N LEU A 167 -20.03 -9.89 2.77
CA LEU A 167 -20.60 -9.21 1.59
C LEU A 167 -19.55 -8.79 0.56
N VAL A 168 -18.34 -8.45 0.99
CA VAL A 168 -17.24 -8.09 0.09
C VAL A 168 -16.86 -9.25 -0.82
N VAL A 169 -16.94 -10.51 -0.35
CA VAL A 169 -16.60 -11.71 -1.15
C VAL A 169 -17.40 -11.79 -2.45
N PRO A 170 -18.74 -11.85 -2.46
CA PRO A 170 -19.50 -11.91 -3.70
C PRO A 170 -19.38 -10.64 -4.54
N LEU A 171 -19.26 -9.44 -3.93
CA LEU A 171 -19.09 -8.19 -4.65
C LEU A 171 -17.78 -8.20 -5.46
N VAL A 172 -16.67 -8.58 -4.84
CA VAL A 172 -15.36 -8.67 -5.50
C VAL A 172 -15.36 -9.79 -6.53
N THR A 173 -15.93 -10.96 -6.21
CA THR A 173 -16.03 -12.09 -7.14
C THR A 173 -16.80 -11.71 -8.39
N LEU A 174 -17.95 -11.04 -8.25
CA LEU A 174 -18.74 -10.57 -9.37
C LEU A 174 -17.97 -9.50 -10.17
N ALA A 175 -17.34 -8.53 -9.51
CA ALA A 175 -16.54 -7.51 -10.19
C ALA A 175 -15.38 -8.14 -10.98
N VAL A 176 -14.68 -9.12 -10.42
CA VAL A 176 -13.63 -9.88 -11.10
C VAL A 176 -14.20 -10.61 -12.32
N ALA A 177 -15.32 -11.31 -12.17
CA ALA A 177 -15.95 -12.04 -13.28
C ALA A 177 -16.35 -11.09 -14.42
N VAL A 178 -16.93 -9.95 -14.11
CA VAL A 178 -17.43 -8.97 -15.08
C VAL A 178 -16.29 -8.21 -15.77
N PHE A 179 -15.32 -7.67 -15.01
CA PHE A 179 -14.30 -6.77 -15.56
C PHE A 179 -13.02 -7.46 -16.00
N ILE A 180 -12.70 -8.63 -15.41
CA ILE A 180 -11.45 -9.36 -15.65
C ILE A 180 -11.71 -10.73 -16.28
N GLY A 181 -12.97 -11.22 -16.31
CA GLY A 181 -13.31 -12.57 -16.73
C GLY A 181 -12.84 -12.96 -18.13
N ASP A 182 -12.82 -12.02 -19.09
CA ASP A 182 -12.30 -12.20 -20.45
C ASP A 182 -10.92 -11.54 -20.66
N PHE A 183 -10.19 -11.26 -19.57
CA PHE A 183 -8.85 -10.70 -19.59
C PHE A 183 -7.88 -11.59 -20.38
N ARG A 184 -7.12 -10.97 -21.27
CA ARG A 184 -6.04 -11.63 -22.03
C ARG A 184 -4.75 -10.92 -21.69
N PRO A 185 -3.76 -11.63 -21.09
CA PRO A 185 -2.45 -11.05 -20.79
C PRO A 185 -1.80 -10.50 -22.05
N ALA A 186 -1.15 -9.34 -21.95
CA ALA A 186 -0.36 -8.78 -23.01
C ALA A 186 0.89 -9.65 -23.30
N PRO A 187 1.42 -9.65 -24.53
CA PRO A 187 2.63 -10.38 -24.86
C PRO A 187 3.78 -9.99 -23.90
N PRO A 188 4.62 -10.95 -23.50
CA PRO A 188 5.81 -10.64 -22.71
C PRO A 188 6.68 -9.60 -23.43
N ARG A 189 7.22 -8.66 -22.66
CA ARG A 189 8.18 -7.71 -23.19
C ARG A 189 9.44 -8.46 -23.69
N PRO A 190 9.97 -8.17 -24.89
CA PRO A 190 11.23 -8.75 -25.32
C PRO A 190 12.32 -8.47 -24.28
N SER A 191 12.89 -9.52 -23.69
CA SER A 191 13.96 -9.36 -22.73
C SER A 191 15.24 -8.95 -23.50
N THR A 192 15.62 -7.68 -23.42
CA THR A 192 17.06 -7.38 -23.49
C THR A 192 17.67 -8.07 -22.27
N ARG A 193 18.66 -8.94 -22.47
CA ARG A 193 19.38 -9.64 -21.39
C ARG A 193 19.94 -8.64 -20.38
N THR A 194 19.10 -8.23 -19.46
CA THR A 194 19.51 -7.58 -18.23
C THR A 194 19.62 -8.70 -17.20
N GLU A 195 20.70 -8.73 -16.47
CA GLU A 195 20.89 -9.69 -15.38
C GLU A 195 19.63 -9.71 -14.52
N ALA A 196 19.08 -10.91 -14.33
CA ALA A 196 17.90 -11.07 -13.47
C ALA A 196 18.26 -10.53 -12.08
N ALA A 197 17.39 -9.69 -11.52
CA ALA A 197 17.61 -9.20 -10.16
C ALA A 197 17.75 -10.40 -9.20
N PRO A 198 18.76 -10.44 -8.34
CA PRO A 198 18.94 -11.53 -7.40
C PRO A 198 17.75 -11.57 -6.44
N HIS A 199 17.35 -12.77 -6.00
CA HIS A 199 16.25 -12.93 -5.01
C HIS A 199 16.47 -12.10 -3.75
N LEU A 200 17.72 -11.90 -3.35
CA LEU A 200 18.12 -11.00 -2.26
C LEU A 200 19.22 -10.05 -2.77
N ALA A 201 18.87 -8.80 -2.99
CA ALA A 201 19.80 -7.77 -3.43
C ALA A 201 20.39 -7.03 -2.22
N ARG A 202 21.72 -7.12 -2.03
CA ARG A 202 22.38 -6.37 -0.94
C ARG A 202 22.34 -4.87 -1.23
N PRO A 203 21.93 -4.01 -0.29
CA PRO A 203 21.91 -2.57 -0.49
C PRO A 203 23.34 -1.99 -0.47
N THR A 204 23.60 -0.99 -1.31
CA THR A 204 24.79 -0.14 -1.21
C THR A 204 24.55 1.03 -0.27
N GLY A 205 25.59 1.75 0.14
CA GLY A 205 25.45 2.95 0.96
C GLY A 205 24.45 3.97 0.39
N PRO A 206 24.53 4.33 -0.90
CA PRO A 206 23.54 5.20 -1.52
C PRO A 206 22.12 4.65 -1.53
N ILE A 207 21.92 3.33 -1.67
CA ILE A 207 20.59 2.72 -1.57
C ILE A 207 20.08 2.78 -0.13
N LEU A 208 20.93 2.58 0.89
CA LEU A 208 20.54 2.75 2.29
C LEU A 208 20.09 4.19 2.61
N ILE A 209 20.70 5.20 1.98
CA ILE A 209 20.26 6.59 2.13
C ILE A 209 18.86 6.79 1.51
N LEU A 210 18.58 6.18 0.36
CA LEU A 210 17.25 6.18 -0.25
C LEU A 210 16.22 5.40 0.60
N VAL A 211 16.63 4.29 1.23
CA VAL A 211 15.77 3.58 2.21
C VAL A 211 15.45 4.51 3.39
N ALA A 212 16.47 5.15 3.99
CA ALA A 212 16.27 6.10 5.08
C ALA A 212 15.32 7.25 4.69
N PHE A 213 15.42 7.72 3.45
CA PHE A 213 14.50 8.73 2.90
C PHE A 213 13.05 8.24 2.85
N THR A 214 12.79 6.96 2.57
CA THR A 214 11.41 6.42 2.46
C THR A 214 10.77 6.06 3.80
N LEU A 215 11.56 5.90 4.88
CA LEU A 215 11.09 5.33 6.15
C LEU A 215 9.89 6.05 6.75
N SER A 216 9.94 7.40 6.80
CA SER A 216 8.85 8.18 7.41
C SER A 216 7.53 8.01 6.66
N ALA A 217 7.57 8.09 5.33
CA ALA A 217 6.38 8.00 4.52
C ALA A 217 5.75 6.61 4.60
N MET A 218 6.56 5.55 4.49
CA MET A 218 6.08 4.18 4.54
C MET A 218 5.55 3.80 5.94
N LEU A 219 6.22 4.25 7.01
CA LEU A 219 5.73 4.02 8.37
C LEU A 219 4.39 4.72 8.60
N LEU A 220 4.28 6.00 8.22
CA LEU A 220 3.07 6.78 8.45
C LEU A 220 1.92 6.40 7.51
N GLU A 221 2.23 5.90 6.30
CA GLU A 221 1.25 5.25 5.41
C GLU A 221 0.67 4.00 6.09
N GLY A 222 1.52 3.09 6.56
CA GLY A 222 1.08 1.89 7.30
C GLY A 222 0.31 2.26 8.57
N ALA A 223 0.82 3.22 9.37
CA ALA A 223 0.12 3.70 10.56
C ALA A 223 -1.27 4.25 10.23
N SER A 224 -1.40 5.02 9.16
CA SER A 224 -2.69 5.62 8.77
C SER A 224 -3.69 4.58 8.29
N ILE A 225 -3.22 3.52 7.63
CA ILE A 225 -4.07 2.44 7.13
C ILE A 225 -4.50 1.53 8.29
N ASP A 226 -3.56 1.05 9.10
CA ASP A 226 -3.81 0.02 10.11
C ASP A 226 -4.41 0.59 11.41
N TRP A 227 -4.01 1.80 11.79
CA TRP A 227 -4.25 2.33 13.13
C TRP A 227 -5.18 3.56 13.18
N SER A 228 -5.52 4.20 12.07
CA SER A 228 -6.34 5.42 12.12
C SER A 228 -7.75 5.17 12.67
N ALA A 229 -8.38 4.03 12.35
CA ALA A 229 -9.69 3.70 12.90
C ALA A 229 -9.63 3.46 14.42
N ILE A 230 -8.59 2.77 14.89
CA ILE A 230 -8.31 2.54 16.32
C ILE A 230 -8.02 3.87 17.02
N TYR A 231 -7.17 4.72 16.41
CA TYR A 231 -6.84 6.05 16.89
C TYR A 231 -8.11 6.91 17.12
N MET A 232 -9.03 6.92 16.14
CA MET A 232 -10.28 7.69 16.27
C MET A 232 -11.16 7.21 17.42
N ARG A 233 -11.24 5.89 17.62
CA ARG A 233 -11.95 5.29 18.74
C ARG A 233 -11.31 5.64 20.10
N ASP A 234 -10.00 5.40 20.24
CA ASP A 234 -9.32 5.43 21.54
C ASP A 234 -9.02 6.85 22.01
N VAL A 235 -8.78 7.79 21.08
CA VAL A 235 -8.46 9.18 21.42
C VAL A 235 -9.70 10.03 21.60
N PHE A 236 -10.75 9.79 20.79
CA PHE A 236 -11.93 10.66 20.73
C PHE A 236 -13.24 9.96 21.04
N ALA A 237 -13.21 8.68 21.38
CA ALA A 237 -14.40 7.86 21.66
C ALA A 237 -15.42 7.91 20.50
N THR A 238 -14.95 7.99 19.24
CA THR A 238 -15.82 8.04 18.07
C THR A 238 -16.31 6.65 17.70
N ASP A 239 -17.42 6.60 16.97
CA ASP A 239 -17.96 5.37 16.42
C ASP A 239 -17.10 4.82 15.24
N ALA A 240 -17.37 3.58 14.85
CA ALA A 240 -16.64 2.91 13.76
C ALA A 240 -16.83 3.61 12.39
N PHE A 241 -17.91 4.37 12.19
CA PHE A 241 -18.11 5.20 11.00
C PHE A 241 -17.01 6.24 10.85
N VAL A 242 -16.73 7.00 11.92
CA VAL A 242 -15.68 8.04 11.91
C VAL A 242 -14.30 7.40 11.74
N GLY A 243 -14.07 6.23 12.34
CA GLY A 243 -12.85 5.44 12.11
C GLY A 243 -12.64 5.08 10.64
N GLY A 244 -13.69 4.59 9.98
CA GLY A 244 -13.67 4.30 8.54
C GLY A 244 -13.45 5.54 7.66
N ILE A 245 -14.02 6.69 8.06
CA ILE A 245 -13.79 7.99 7.39
C ILE A 245 -12.32 8.41 7.51
N ALA A 246 -11.63 8.12 8.61
CA ALA A 246 -10.19 8.42 8.72
C ALA A 246 -9.35 7.66 7.70
N VAL A 247 -9.57 6.34 7.55
CA VAL A 247 -8.93 5.51 6.52
C VAL A 247 -9.25 6.04 5.11
N ALA A 248 -10.52 6.35 4.85
CA ALA A 248 -10.95 6.88 3.55
C ALA A 248 -10.31 8.25 3.24
N THR A 249 -10.25 9.15 4.23
CA THR A 249 -9.63 10.47 4.09
C THR A 249 -8.16 10.36 3.73
N PHE A 250 -7.39 9.57 4.49
CA PHE A 250 -6.00 9.33 4.17
C PHE A 250 -5.85 8.81 2.73
N SER A 251 -6.60 7.77 2.37
CA SER A 251 -6.49 7.11 1.05
C SER A 251 -6.87 8.02 -0.10
N PHE A 252 -7.90 8.86 0.06
CA PHE A 252 -8.31 9.85 -0.94
C PHE A 252 -7.20 10.87 -1.22
N PHE A 253 -6.66 11.47 -0.16
CA PHE A 253 -5.62 12.47 -0.31
C PHE A 253 -4.28 11.89 -0.76
N HIS A 254 -4.00 10.63 -0.41
CA HIS A 254 -2.86 9.89 -0.92
C HIS A 254 -2.98 9.62 -2.44
N ALA A 255 -4.19 9.22 -2.91
CA ALA A 255 -4.47 9.08 -4.33
C ALA A 255 -4.32 10.42 -5.08
N ALA A 256 -4.86 11.50 -4.53
CA ALA A 256 -4.75 12.84 -5.10
C ALA A 256 -3.28 13.29 -5.19
N GLY A 257 -2.50 13.08 -4.12
CA GLY A 257 -1.07 13.37 -4.10
C GLY A 257 -0.30 12.67 -5.22
N ARG A 258 -0.56 11.37 -5.44
CA ARG A 258 0.03 10.59 -6.54
C ARG A 258 -0.40 11.08 -7.91
N PHE A 259 -1.68 11.40 -8.09
CA PHE A 259 -2.24 11.78 -9.38
C PHE A 259 -1.62 13.08 -9.94
N PHE A 260 -1.35 14.05 -9.08
CA PHE A 260 -0.81 15.35 -9.50
C PHE A 260 0.72 15.43 -9.47
N ALA A 261 1.40 14.49 -8.84
CA ALA A 261 2.84 14.57 -8.58
C ALA A 261 3.69 14.57 -9.84
N ASP A 262 3.41 13.72 -10.83
CA ASP A 262 4.23 13.60 -12.05
C ASP A 262 4.33 14.93 -12.78
N GLY A 263 3.20 15.62 -12.97
CA GLY A 263 3.18 16.92 -13.64
C GLY A 263 3.90 18.03 -12.86
N ILE A 264 4.00 17.91 -11.53
CA ILE A 264 4.75 18.87 -10.70
C ILE A 264 6.24 18.54 -10.74
N VAL A 265 6.61 17.26 -10.69
CA VAL A 265 8.01 16.81 -10.80
C VAL A 265 8.64 17.23 -12.11
N GLU A 266 7.91 17.11 -13.23
CA GLU A 266 8.37 17.53 -14.55
C GLU A 266 8.68 19.04 -14.65
N LYS A 267 7.92 19.87 -13.90
CA LYS A 267 8.06 21.34 -13.89
C LYS A 267 9.08 21.84 -12.87
N THR A 268 9.46 21.02 -11.90
CA THR A 268 10.34 21.42 -10.79
C THR A 268 11.54 20.48 -10.66
N SER A 269 11.56 19.67 -9.62
CA SER A 269 12.54 18.58 -9.44
C SER A 269 12.02 17.54 -8.46
N PRO A 270 12.51 16.28 -8.51
CA PRO A 270 12.17 15.26 -7.53
C PRO A 270 12.46 15.69 -6.08
N VAL A 271 13.57 16.38 -5.85
CA VAL A 271 13.96 16.89 -4.51
C VAL A 271 12.97 17.93 -4.00
N THR A 272 12.59 18.91 -4.85
CA THR A 272 11.66 19.98 -4.48
C THR A 272 10.30 19.42 -4.10
N VAL A 273 9.77 18.49 -4.92
CA VAL A 273 8.48 17.85 -4.64
C VAL A 273 8.54 17.03 -3.36
N ALA A 274 9.60 16.24 -3.18
CA ALA A 274 9.79 15.43 -1.96
C ALA A 274 9.85 16.32 -0.71
N GLN A 275 10.65 17.39 -0.71
CA GLN A 275 10.74 18.30 0.44
C GLN A 275 9.41 18.96 0.76
N PHE A 276 8.69 19.46 -0.25
CA PHE A 276 7.38 20.07 -0.06
C PHE A 276 6.38 19.08 0.55
N GLN A 277 6.33 17.84 0.04
CA GLN A 277 5.47 16.81 0.60
C GLN A 277 5.91 16.37 2.01
N LEU A 278 7.21 16.32 2.31
CA LEU A 278 7.70 16.03 3.66
C LEU A 278 7.31 17.12 4.67
N TYR A 279 7.25 18.40 4.27
CA TYR A 279 6.70 19.45 5.13
C TYR A 279 5.19 19.29 5.35
N ILE A 280 4.43 18.87 4.34
CA ILE A 280 3.01 18.52 4.49
C ILE A 280 2.85 17.31 5.41
N LEU A 281 3.70 16.28 5.25
CA LEU A 281 3.71 15.09 6.11
C LEU A 281 4.02 15.46 7.57
N LEU A 282 4.98 16.35 7.78
CA LEU A 282 5.32 16.89 9.10
C LEU A 282 4.13 17.60 9.74
N ALA A 283 3.48 18.50 9.00
CA ALA A 283 2.28 19.20 9.46
C ALA A 283 1.16 18.22 9.80
N GLY A 284 0.92 17.22 8.93
CA GLY A 284 -0.08 16.17 9.17
C GLY A 284 0.23 15.32 10.41
N CYS A 285 1.48 14.88 10.55
CA CYS A 285 1.93 14.10 11.70
C CYS A 285 1.81 14.88 13.02
N LEU A 286 2.22 16.14 13.06
CA LEU A 286 2.01 17.03 14.21
C LEU A 286 0.52 17.20 14.51
N THR A 287 -0.29 17.43 13.47
CA THR A 287 -1.73 17.60 13.63
C THR A 287 -2.37 16.35 14.23
N VAL A 288 -2.08 15.15 13.74
CA VAL A 288 -2.59 13.89 14.32
C VAL A 288 -2.10 13.70 15.75
N THR A 289 -0.80 13.90 16.00
CA THR A 289 -0.20 13.68 17.34
C THR A 289 -0.83 14.58 18.40
N PHE A 290 -1.14 15.83 18.06
CA PHE A 290 -1.60 16.85 19.03
C PHE A 290 -3.06 17.28 18.83
N ALA A 291 -3.83 16.62 17.96
CA ALA A 291 -5.23 17.00 17.68
C ALA A 291 -6.07 17.04 18.97
N PRO A 292 -6.72 18.17 19.28
CA PRO A 292 -7.65 18.26 20.41
C PRO A 292 -9.04 17.73 20.07
N HIS A 293 -9.37 17.56 18.77
CA HIS A 293 -10.69 17.19 18.29
C HIS A 293 -10.56 16.28 17.05
N TRP A 294 -11.47 15.32 16.91
CA TRP A 294 -11.44 14.33 15.83
C TRP A 294 -11.46 14.93 14.41
N GLY A 295 -12.18 16.03 14.20
CA GLY A 295 -12.21 16.72 12.91
C GLY A 295 -10.84 17.27 12.49
N LEU A 296 -10.01 17.74 13.44
CA LEU A 296 -8.66 18.18 13.17
C LEU A 296 -7.75 16.97 12.88
N ALA A 297 -7.97 15.84 13.55
CA ALA A 297 -7.25 14.61 13.24
C ALA A 297 -7.53 14.12 11.80
N LEU A 298 -8.78 14.24 11.31
CA LEU A 298 -9.10 13.95 9.90
C LEU A 298 -8.31 14.83 8.93
N VAL A 299 -8.19 16.13 9.22
CA VAL A 299 -7.33 17.04 8.43
C VAL A 299 -5.88 16.55 8.46
N GLY A 300 -5.38 16.15 9.63
CA GLY A 300 -4.06 15.57 9.79
C GLY A 300 -3.84 14.32 8.94
N PHE A 301 -4.79 13.37 8.93
CA PHE A 301 -4.75 12.18 8.07
C PHE A 301 -4.76 12.54 6.59
N GLY A 302 -5.55 13.54 6.17
CA GLY A 302 -5.51 14.05 4.80
C GLY A 302 -4.15 14.63 4.42
N LEU A 303 -3.56 15.45 5.28
CA LEU A 303 -2.20 15.98 5.07
C LEU A 303 -1.15 14.87 5.01
N MET A 304 -1.25 13.85 5.89
CA MET A 304 -0.35 12.70 5.86
C MET A 304 -0.51 11.93 4.54
N GLY A 305 -1.73 11.80 4.01
CA GLY A 305 -1.98 11.18 2.71
C GLY A 305 -1.24 11.90 1.57
N VAL A 306 -1.41 13.22 1.44
CA VAL A 306 -0.67 14.01 0.42
C VAL A 306 0.83 13.92 0.65
N GLY A 307 1.26 14.03 1.91
CA GLY A 307 2.68 14.13 2.27
C GLY A 307 3.48 12.85 2.07
N SER A 308 2.85 11.67 2.18
CA SER A 308 3.51 10.36 1.99
C SER A 308 3.48 9.88 0.53
N ALA A 309 2.62 10.46 -0.32
CA ALA A 309 2.17 9.86 -1.58
C ALA A 309 3.28 9.46 -2.56
N THR A 310 4.38 10.22 -2.68
CA THR A 310 5.36 10.01 -3.75
C THR A 310 6.76 9.63 -3.29
N MET A 311 7.00 9.53 -1.99
CA MET A 311 8.35 9.28 -1.46
C MET A 311 8.95 7.99 -2.02
N PHE A 312 8.21 6.89 -1.96
CA PHE A 312 8.67 5.60 -2.47
C PHE A 312 8.84 5.59 -4.00
N PRO A 313 7.88 6.06 -4.84
CA PRO A 313 8.08 6.19 -6.29
C PRO A 313 9.29 7.04 -6.68
N LEU A 314 9.52 8.16 -6.02
CA LEU A 314 10.69 9.03 -6.29
C LEU A 314 12.01 8.32 -5.95
N ALA A 315 12.06 7.62 -4.81
CA ALA A 315 13.22 6.82 -4.43
C ALA A 315 13.50 5.68 -5.42
N MET A 316 12.44 4.98 -5.89
CA MET A 316 12.55 3.94 -6.92
C MET A 316 13.12 4.48 -8.23
N SER A 317 12.64 5.65 -8.68
CA SER A 317 13.17 6.33 -9.86
C SER A 317 14.66 6.70 -9.67
N ALA A 318 15.02 7.25 -8.50
CA ALA A 318 16.41 7.59 -8.20
C ALA A 318 17.32 6.34 -8.16
N ALA A 319 16.85 5.23 -7.56
CA ALA A 319 17.59 3.96 -7.53
C ALA A 319 17.81 3.39 -8.95
N ALA A 320 16.80 3.47 -9.82
CA ALA A 320 16.86 3.01 -11.19
C ALA A 320 17.86 3.81 -12.05
N GLN A 321 18.07 5.09 -11.74
CA GLN A 321 18.97 5.99 -12.46
C GLN A 321 20.44 5.88 -12.02
N ARG A 322 20.73 5.11 -10.97
CA ARG A 322 22.12 4.92 -10.51
C ARG A 322 22.90 4.04 -11.48
N THR A 323 24.18 4.38 -11.59
CA THR A 323 25.12 3.72 -12.52
C THR A 323 26.15 2.81 -11.83
N ASP A 324 26.08 2.71 -10.49
CA ASP A 324 26.99 1.87 -9.69
C ASP A 324 26.76 0.36 -9.86
N ARG A 325 25.52 -0.02 -10.23
CA ARG A 325 25.11 -1.41 -10.55
C ARG A 325 23.96 -1.41 -11.56
N ALA A 326 23.56 -2.61 -12.01
CA ALA A 326 22.38 -2.76 -12.86
C ALA A 326 21.14 -2.15 -12.17
N ALA A 327 20.35 -1.38 -12.91
CA ALA A 327 19.17 -0.71 -12.39
C ALA A 327 18.21 -1.66 -11.64
N ALA A 328 18.00 -2.86 -12.19
CA ALA A 328 17.15 -3.88 -11.57
C ALA A 328 17.64 -4.30 -10.17
N VAL A 329 18.97 -4.39 -9.96
CA VAL A 329 19.54 -4.76 -8.65
C VAL A 329 19.36 -3.63 -7.64
N ASN A 330 19.55 -2.37 -8.04
CA ASN A 330 19.36 -1.22 -7.17
C ASN A 330 17.90 -1.04 -6.76
N VAL A 331 16.98 -1.20 -7.72
CA VAL A 331 15.52 -1.14 -7.50
C VAL A 331 15.07 -2.26 -6.56
N ALA A 332 15.52 -3.50 -6.80
CA ALA A 332 15.20 -4.63 -5.94
C ALA A 332 15.71 -4.43 -4.51
N ALA A 333 16.96 -3.96 -4.34
CA ALA A 333 17.53 -3.68 -3.02
C ALA A 333 16.74 -2.60 -2.29
N LEU A 334 16.40 -1.49 -2.95
CA LEU A 334 15.56 -0.44 -2.35
C LEU A 334 14.21 -0.99 -1.91
N ALA A 335 13.50 -1.68 -2.82
CA ALA A 335 12.19 -2.24 -2.52
C ALA A 335 12.24 -3.18 -1.32
N GLN A 336 13.12 -4.19 -1.34
CA GLN A 336 13.22 -5.18 -0.27
C GLN A 336 13.47 -4.54 1.10
N PHE A 337 14.39 -3.60 1.20
CA PHE A 337 14.73 -2.96 2.48
C PHE A 337 13.69 -1.93 2.92
N SER A 338 13.06 -1.21 1.99
CA SER A 338 11.98 -0.29 2.32
C SER A 338 10.72 -1.04 2.78
N PHE A 339 10.37 -2.18 2.16
CA PHE A 339 9.21 -2.98 2.56
C PHE A 339 9.36 -3.68 3.92
N LEU A 340 10.57 -3.79 4.49
CA LEU A 340 10.75 -4.23 5.88
C LEU A 340 10.01 -3.34 6.88
N VAL A 341 9.73 -2.08 6.53
CA VAL A 341 8.92 -1.17 7.36
C VAL A 341 7.53 -1.75 7.56
N PHE A 342 6.86 -2.22 6.50
CA PHE A 342 5.52 -2.80 6.63
C PHE A 342 5.49 -4.09 7.45
N LEU A 343 6.61 -4.82 7.50
CA LEU A 343 6.75 -5.99 8.38
C LEU A 343 6.89 -5.57 9.86
N LEU A 344 7.67 -4.54 10.13
CA LEU A 344 8.03 -4.14 11.49
C LEU A 344 7.06 -3.09 12.07
N ALA A 345 6.37 -2.31 11.22
CA ALA A 345 5.51 -1.22 11.68
C ALA A 345 4.33 -1.70 12.55
N PRO A 346 3.53 -2.72 12.19
CA PRO A 346 2.39 -3.10 13.02
C PRO A 346 2.76 -3.45 14.47
N PRO A 347 3.76 -4.33 14.74
CA PRO A 347 4.12 -4.65 16.13
C PRO A 347 4.80 -3.47 16.84
N LEU A 348 5.63 -2.69 16.13
CA LEU A 348 6.29 -1.51 16.71
C LEU A 348 5.25 -0.46 17.12
N LEU A 349 4.34 -0.11 16.23
CA LEU A 349 3.29 0.89 16.48
C LEU A 349 2.32 0.40 17.54
N GLY A 350 1.96 -0.89 17.53
CA GLY A 350 1.12 -1.50 18.54
C GLY A 350 1.78 -1.48 19.93
N PHE A 351 3.06 -1.84 20.02
CA PHE A 351 3.80 -1.76 21.28
C PHE A 351 3.87 -0.32 21.82
N ILE A 352 4.11 0.66 20.94
CA ILE A 352 4.14 2.07 21.35
C ILE A 352 2.74 2.53 21.77
N ALA A 353 1.69 2.13 21.06
CA ALA A 353 0.30 2.47 21.40
C ALA A 353 -0.05 1.96 22.80
N GLU A 354 0.29 0.71 23.11
CA GLU A 354 0.01 0.07 24.39
C GLU A 354 0.72 0.74 25.57
N HIS A 355 2.00 1.13 25.41
CA HIS A 355 2.83 1.62 26.52
C HIS A 355 2.85 3.15 26.64
N PHE A 356 2.72 3.87 25.54
CA PHE A 356 2.86 5.34 25.47
C PHE A 356 1.60 6.03 24.90
N GLY A 357 0.58 5.25 24.58
CA GLY A 357 -0.65 5.72 23.95
C GLY A 357 -0.55 5.87 22.43
N ILE A 358 -1.67 5.69 21.75
CA ILE A 358 -1.72 5.62 20.28
C ILE A 358 -1.29 6.93 19.60
N ARG A 359 -1.38 8.09 20.26
CA ARG A 359 -0.82 9.36 19.76
C ARG A 359 0.70 9.27 19.55
N ALA A 360 1.42 8.60 20.47
CA ALA A 360 2.84 8.40 20.37
C ALA A 360 3.23 7.53 19.16
N SER A 361 2.39 6.56 18.78
CA SER A 361 2.61 5.73 17.59
C SER A 361 2.67 6.54 16.30
N PHE A 362 1.92 7.64 16.21
CA PHE A 362 2.07 8.60 15.11
C PHE A 362 3.25 9.53 15.33
N GLY A 363 3.47 9.97 16.58
CA GLY A 363 4.55 10.88 16.95
C GLY A 363 5.96 10.39 16.62
N ILE A 364 6.21 9.06 16.63
CA ILE A 364 7.51 8.50 16.22
C ILE A 364 7.84 8.78 14.75
N GLY A 365 6.86 9.14 13.93
CA GLY A 365 7.09 9.61 12.58
C GLY A 365 7.89 10.91 12.50
N LEU A 366 7.81 11.79 13.51
CA LEU A 366 8.45 13.11 13.50
C LEU A 366 9.98 13.04 13.31
N PRO A 367 10.76 12.29 14.12
CA PRO A 367 12.19 12.17 13.87
C PRO A 367 12.51 11.49 12.54
N LEU A 368 11.68 10.57 12.07
CA LEU A 368 11.86 9.94 10.75
C LEU A 368 11.62 10.91 9.60
N ILE A 369 10.66 11.84 9.72
CA ILE A 369 10.44 12.90 8.71
C ILE A 369 11.66 13.81 8.64
N ILE A 370 12.28 14.16 9.78
CA ILE A 370 13.53 14.93 9.81
C ILE A 370 14.64 14.16 9.09
N LEU A 371 14.78 12.87 9.37
CA LEU A 371 15.73 12.00 8.66
C LEU A 371 15.47 11.99 7.15
N SER A 372 14.21 11.87 6.74
CA SER A 372 13.83 11.89 5.32
C SER A 372 14.15 13.25 4.65
N LEU A 373 13.95 14.37 5.36
CA LEU A 373 14.33 15.70 4.88
C LEU A 373 15.86 15.82 4.68
N LEU A 374 16.65 15.35 5.65
CA LEU A 374 18.11 15.37 5.60
C LEU A 374 18.65 14.50 4.45
N THR A 375 17.98 13.41 4.14
CA THR A 375 18.39 12.44 3.10
C THR A 375 17.76 12.72 1.74
N SER A 376 16.84 13.69 1.61
CA SER A 376 16.13 14.02 0.36
C SER A 376 17.06 14.39 -0.81
N GLY A 377 18.26 14.88 -0.51
CA GLY A 377 19.30 15.16 -1.51
C GLY A 377 19.74 13.94 -2.33
N ALA A 378 19.50 12.71 -1.83
CA ALA A 378 19.79 11.47 -2.56
C ALA A 378 18.91 11.27 -3.82
N LEU A 379 17.82 12.03 -3.95
CA LEU A 379 16.95 12.04 -5.14
C LEU A 379 17.55 12.84 -6.33
N LYS A 380 18.66 13.56 -6.14
CA LYS A 380 19.29 14.27 -7.25
C LYS A 380 19.72 13.28 -8.33
N PRO A 381 19.42 13.57 -9.61
CA PRO A 381 19.91 12.73 -10.70
C PRO A 381 21.45 12.60 -10.61
N THR A 382 21.95 11.39 -10.73
CA THR A 382 23.40 11.19 -10.90
C THR A 382 23.79 11.78 -12.24
N ALA A 383 24.74 12.73 -12.26
CA ALA A 383 25.26 13.32 -13.50
C ALA A 383 25.70 12.19 -14.43
N LYS A 384 25.24 12.19 -15.69
CA LYS A 384 25.82 11.31 -16.71
C LYS A 384 27.32 11.61 -16.77
N PRO A 385 28.19 10.58 -16.82
CA PRO A 385 29.59 10.84 -17.10
C PRO A 385 29.67 11.66 -18.40
N SER A 386 30.40 12.77 -18.37
CA SER A 386 30.71 13.53 -19.59
C SER A 386 31.35 12.57 -20.57
N PRO A 387 30.90 12.49 -21.83
CA PRO A 387 31.62 11.72 -22.83
C PRO A 387 33.03 12.27 -22.89
N ALA A 388 34.03 11.39 -22.63
CA ALA A 388 35.44 11.70 -22.74
C ALA A 388 35.89 11.85 -24.20
#